data_24147f5a243d6926c41684ba53bbddb7
#
_entry.id   24147f5a243d6926c41684ba53bbddb7
#
_cell.length_a   1.000
_cell.length_b   1.000
_cell.length_c   1.000
_cell.angle_alpha   90.00
_cell.angle_beta   90.00
_cell.angle_gamma   90.00
#
_symmetry.space_group_name_H-M   'P 1'
#
loop_
_entity.id
_entity.type
_entity.pdbx_description
1 polymer ?
#
loop_
_entity_poly.entity_id
_entity_poly.type
_entity_poly.pdbx_seq_one_letter_code
_entity_poly.pdbx_strand_id
1 'polypeptide(L)'
;MRGASLVLLGMLVGCGAAPEAPAVAPKPVAKAPVAATPVAARAPQGALYREDVNALLARGFPEFLQHVDVEPRLVDGQFRGWSIVQLSPSDFWSGVDLKPGDIVTRVNDLPIERETEAFEAFESLKKSDALRVAFQRDGQSRLLEYKIIAKN
;
A
#
# COMPACT_ATOMS: atom_id res chain seq x y z
N MET A 1 0.95 16.04 62.05
CA MET A 1 -0.17 16.92 62.40
C MET A 1 -1.16 16.74 61.25
N ARG A 2 -2.11 15.86 61.43
CA ARG A 2 -3.49 16.06 61.92
C ARG A 2 -4.30 16.85 60.90
N GLY A 3 -5.27 16.14 60.32
CA GLY A 3 -6.53 16.64 59.90
C GLY A 3 -7.31 15.64 59.07
N ALA A 4 -8.05 14.79 59.77
CA ALA A 4 -9.13 13.97 59.23
C ALA A 4 -10.42 14.80 59.18
N SER A 5 -11.28 14.54 58.18
CA SER A 5 -12.75 14.72 58.18
C SER A 5 -13.25 14.13 56.87
N LEU A 6 -13.88 13.08 56.78
CA LEU A 6 -15.12 12.44 57.24
C LEU A 6 -16.41 13.13 56.76
N VAL A 7 -17.28 12.29 56.12
CA VAL A 7 -18.77 12.39 55.99
C VAL A 7 -19.28 13.16 54.76
N LEU A 8 -20.11 12.62 53.88
CA LEU A 8 -21.44 11.99 54.04
C LEU A 8 -21.92 11.45 52.69
N LEU A 9 -22.25 10.22 52.56
CA LEU A 9 -23.54 9.56 52.34
C LEU A 9 -24.57 10.34 51.49
N GLY A 10 -24.87 9.84 50.31
CA GLY A 10 -25.97 10.26 49.46
C GLY A 10 -26.33 9.17 48.47
N MET A 11 -27.12 8.19 48.90
CA MET A 11 -27.86 7.29 48.00
C MET A 11 -28.87 8.10 47.20
N LEU A 12 -28.86 7.94 45.86
CA LEU A 12 -30.05 8.09 45.03
C LEU A 12 -30.02 7.06 43.92
N VAL A 13 -30.88 6.07 44.10
CA VAL A 13 -31.35 5.14 43.09
C VAL A 13 -32.09 5.91 42.02
N GLY A 14 -31.60 5.85 40.81
CA GLY A 14 -32.26 6.35 39.60
C GLY A 14 -32.26 5.28 38.56
N CYS A 15 -33.29 4.45 38.52
CA CYS A 15 -33.64 3.67 37.33
C CYS A 15 -33.97 4.64 36.20
N GLY A 16 -33.12 4.70 35.20
CA GLY A 16 -33.35 5.37 33.93
C GLY A 16 -33.13 4.37 32.80
N ALA A 17 -34.26 3.91 32.23
CA ALA A 17 -34.27 3.06 31.07
C ALA A 17 -33.50 3.67 29.91
N ALA A 18 -32.55 2.92 29.38
CA ALA A 18 -31.89 3.25 28.14
C ALA A 18 -32.91 3.20 26.99
N PRO A 19 -33.02 4.24 26.16
CA PRO A 19 -33.72 4.11 24.89
C PRO A 19 -32.88 3.28 23.93
N GLU A 20 -33.38 2.15 23.59
CA GLU A 20 -32.95 1.28 22.51
C GLU A 20 -32.97 2.10 21.21
N ALA A 21 -31.77 2.44 20.71
CA ALA A 21 -31.66 3.05 19.39
C ALA A 21 -32.01 2.01 18.32
N PRO A 22 -32.93 2.32 17.39
CA PRO A 22 -33.24 1.39 16.32
C PRO A 22 -32.00 1.18 15.46
N ALA A 23 -31.59 -0.07 15.34
CA ALA A 23 -30.56 -0.49 14.41
C ALA A 23 -31.03 -0.15 12.99
N VAL A 24 -30.47 0.91 12.43
CA VAL A 24 -30.60 1.21 10.99
C VAL A 24 -29.76 0.17 10.27
N ALA A 25 -30.41 -0.82 9.73
CA ALA A 25 -29.79 -1.77 8.81
C ALA A 25 -29.19 -0.98 7.64
N PRO A 26 -27.90 -1.17 7.30
CA PRO A 26 -27.34 -0.57 6.11
C PRO A 26 -28.07 -1.18 4.90
N LYS A 27 -28.77 -0.34 4.16
CA LYS A 27 -29.31 -0.70 2.84
C LYS A 27 -28.13 -1.18 1.98
N PRO A 28 -28.26 -2.32 1.29
CA PRO A 28 -27.25 -2.71 0.32
C PRO A 28 -27.20 -1.63 -0.77
N VAL A 29 -26.13 -0.89 -0.80
CA VAL A 29 -25.80 -0.01 -1.92
C VAL A 29 -25.60 -0.96 -3.11
N ALA A 30 -26.51 -0.91 -4.05
CA ALA A 30 -26.38 -1.61 -5.31
C ALA A 30 -25.05 -1.17 -5.94
N LYS A 31 -24.08 -2.08 -6.00
CA LYS A 31 -22.88 -1.93 -6.81
C LYS A 31 -23.34 -1.70 -8.23
N ALA A 32 -23.16 -0.48 -8.72
CA ALA A 32 -23.22 -0.24 -10.14
C ALA A 32 -22.22 -1.20 -10.81
N PRO A 33 -22.57 -1.83 -11.92
CA PRO A 33 -21.60 -2.66 -12.65
C PRO A 33 -20.49 -1.76 -13.12
N VAL A 34 -19.35 -1.85 -12.44
CA VAL A 34 -18.10 -1.28 -12.95
C VAL A 34 -17.84 -2.03 -14.25
N ALA A 35 -17.88 -1.32 -15.36
CA ALA A 35 -17.55 -1.87 -16.66
C ALA A 35 -16.22 -2.61 -16.52
N ALA A 36 -16.26 -3.92 -16.69
CA ALA A 36 -15.07 -4.75 -16.64
C ALA A 36 -14.15 -4.26 -17.77
N THR A 37 -13.13 -3.54 -17.40
CA THR A 37 -11.98 -3.31 -18.30
C THR A 37 -11.49 -4.69 -18.70
N PRO A 38 -11.28 -4.96 -19.99
CA PRO A 38 -10.85 -6.28 -20.44
C PRO A 38 -9.64 -6.70 -19.62
N VAL A 39 -9.76 -7.81 -18.93
CA VAL A 39 -8.69 -8.43 -18.17
C VAL A 39 -7.58 -8.72 -19.17
N ALA A 40 -6.57 -7.86 -19.23
CA ALA A 40 -5.37 -8.13 -20.00
C ALA A 40 -4.85 -9.50 -19.54
N ALA A 41 -4.57 -10.39 -20.49
CA ALA A 41 -4.11 -11.73 -20.19
C ALA A 41 -2.94 -11.63 -19.23
N ARG A 42 -3.13 -12.23 -18.04
CA ARG A 42 -2.17 -12.11 -16.93
C ARG A 42 -0.83 -12.71 -17.36
N ALA A 43 0.26 -11.97 -17.14
CA ALA A 43 1.60 -12.50 -17.39
C ALA A 43 1.88 -13.75 -16.52
N PRO A 44 2.73 -14.68 -16.99
CA PRO A 44 3.19 -15.81 -16.16
C PRO A 44 3.78 -15.32 -14.84
N GLN A 45 3.69 -16.14 -13.79
CA GLN A 45 4.31 -15.80 -12.49
C GLN A 45 5.80 -15.48 -12.68
N GLY A 46 6.25 -14.34 -12.13
CA GLY A 46 7.62 -13.86 -12.27
C GLY A 46 7.93 -13.15 -13.59
N ALA A 47 6.89 -12.78 -14.37
CA ALA A 47 7.05 -11.98 -15.57
C ALA A 47 6.02 -10.83 -15.62
N LEU A 48 6.35 -9.78 -16.38
CA LEU A 48 5.48 -8.66 -16.73
C LEU A 48 5.44 -8.52 -18.25
N TYR A 49 4.31 -8.14 -18.78
CA TYR A 49 4.26 -7.84 -20.21
C TYR A 49 4.81 -6.45 -20.52
N ARG A 50 5.62 -6.35 -21.55
CA ARG A 50 6.22 -5.08 -22.00
C ARG A 50 5.16 -4.02 -22.29
N GLU A 51 4.04 -4.43 -22.86
CA GLU A 51 2.93 -3.55 -23.20
C GLU A 51 2.30 -2.93 -21.96
N ASP A 52 2.13 -3.72 -20.88
CA ASP A 52 1.56 -3.25 -19.63
C ASP A 52 2.52 -2.29 -18.92
N VAL A 53 3.82 -2.60 -18.93
CA VAL A 53 4.87 -1.71 -18.42
C VAL A 53 4.90 -0.41 -19.22
N ASN A 54 4.85 -0.46 -20.55
CA ASN A 54 4.84 0.75 -21.38
C ASN A 54 3.56 1.56 -21.18
N ALA A 55 2.41 0.92 -21.01
CA ALA A 55 1.15 1.59 -20.71
C ALA A 55 1.19 2.33 -19.38
N LEU A 56 1.82 1.72 -18.37
CA LEU A 56 2.04 2.37 -17.07
C LEU A 56 2.97 3.57 -17.20
N LEU A 57 4.11 3.39 -17.86
CA LEU A 57 5.09 4.46 -18.09
C LEU A 57 4.50 5.64 -18.90
N ALA A 58 3.60 5.36 -19.85
CA ALA A 58 2.92 6.38 -20.62
C ALA A 58 1.95 7.23 -19.79
N ARG A 59 1.38 6.67 -18.71
CA ARG A 59 0.54 7.41 -17.76
C ARG A 59 1.39 8.32 -16.85
N GLY A 60 2.64 7.97 -16.67
CA GLY A 60 3.62 8.74 -15.90
C GLY A 60 3.72 8.36 -14.42
N PHE A 61 4.78 8.84 -13.80
CA PHE A 61 5.09 8.57 -12.40
C PHE A 61 4.02 9.05 -11.41
N PRO A 62 3.40 10.24 -11.57
CA PRO A 62 2.34 10.68 -10.67
C PRO A 62 1.12 9.75 -10.66
N GLU A 63 0.77 9.17 -11.81
CA GLU A 63 -0.32 8.18 -11.90
C GLU A 63 0.05 6.88 -11.21
N PHE A 64 1.31 6.43 -11.34
CA PHE A 64 1.80 5.26 -10.60
C PHE A 64 1.67 5.45 -9.09
N LEU A 65 1.99 6.64 -8.57
CA LEU A 65 1.89 6.94 -7.14
C LEU A 65 0.45 6.90 -6.60
N GLN A 66 -0.57 6.95 -7.45
CA GLN A 66 -1.96 6.76 -7.02
C GLN A 66 -2.29 5.30 -6.72
N HIS A 67 -1.43 4.38 -7.12
CA HIS A 67 -1.62 2.94 -6.91
C HIS A 67 -0.84 2.39 -5.71
N VAL A 68 -0.02 3.22 -5.07
CA VAL A 68 0.78 2.81 -3.91
C VAL A 68 0.88 3.94 -2.89
N ASP A 69 0.45 3.68 -1.67
CA ASP A 69 0.71 4.58 -0.55
C ASP A 69 1.99 4.13 0.15
N VAL A 70 2.93 5.06 0.29
CA VAL A 70 4.22 4.80 0.93
C VAL A 70 4.57 5.88 1.95
N GLU A 71 5.28 5.48 2.98
CA GLU A 71 5.81 6.38 4.01
C GLU A 71 7.33 6.21 4.14
N PRO A 72 8.08 7.28 4.41
CA PRO A 72 9.51 7.18 4.63
C PRO A 72 9.80 6.43 5.93
N ARG A 73 10.57 5.37 5.88
CA ARG A 73 11.06 4.65 7.06
C ARG A 73 12.37 5.26 7.52
N LEU A 74 12.36 5.88 8.69
CA LEU A 74 13.54 6.42 9.35
C LEU A 74 13.94 5.53 10.52
N VAL A 75 15.24 5.25 10.67
CA VAL A 75 15.83 4.61 11.85
C VAL A 75 17.01 5.46 12.29
N ASP A 76 16.99 5.93 13.52
CA ASP A 76 18.01 6.85 14.06
C ASP A 76 18.18 8.13 13.21
N GLY A 77 17.08 8.63 12.65
CA GLY A 77 17.08 9.81 11.77
C GLY A 77 17.60 9.56 10.35
N GLN A 78 18.01 8.33 10.03
CA GLN A 78 18.48 7.96 8.70
C GLN A 78 17.38 7.27 7.89
N PHE A 79 17.26 7.66 6.63
CA PHE A 79 16.36 7.02 5.70
C PHE A 79 16.78 5.56 5.44
N ARG A 80 15.82 4.64 5.51
CA ARG A 80 16.04 3.21 5.32
C ARG A 80 15.26 2.63 4.14
N GLY A 81 14.34 3.37 3.59
CA GLY A 81 13.51 2.96 2.47
C GLY A 81 12.09 3.49 2.59
N TRP A 82 11.26 3.13 1.63
CA TRP A 82 9.84 3.47 1.60
C TRP A 82 9.01 2.30 2.11
N SER A 83 8.35 2.49 3.24
CA SER A 83 7.41 1.50 3.79
C SER A 83 6.11 1.55 3.00
N ILE A 84 5.70 0.42 2.45
CA ILE A 84 4.41 0.29 1.77
C ILE A 84 3.31 0.30 2.84
N VAL A 85 2.40 1.27 2.76
CA VAL A 85 1.22 1.38 3.62
C VAL A 85 0.04 0.66 2.98
N GLN A 86 -0.19 0.92 1.69
CA GLN A 86 -1.30 0.34 0.95
C GLN A 86 -0.95 0.16 -0.53
N LEU A 87 -1.50 -0.89 -1.12
CA LEU A 87 -1.45 -1.18 -2.55
C LEU A 87 -2.88 -1.22 -3.08
N SER A 88 -3.20 -0.37 -4.06
CA SER A 88 -4.55 -0.19 -4.59
C SER A 88 -4.53 0.17 -6.08
N PRO A 89 -5.45 -0.35 -6.89
CA PRO A 89 -6.34 -1.47 -6.59
C PRO A 89 -5.60 -2.82 -6.58
N SER A 90 -6.18 -3.83 -5.95
CA SER A 90 -5.52 -5.13 -5.78
C SER A 90 -5.25 -5.89 -7.09
N ASP A 91 -6.04 -5.65 -8.12
CA ASP A 91 -5.86 -6.24 -9.45
C ASP A 91 -4.63 -5.67 -10.18
N PHE A 92 -4.32 -4.39 -9.99
CA PHE A 92 -3.10 -3.77 -10.52
C PHE A 92 -1.83 -4.47 -9.96
N TRP A 93 -1.82 -4.80 -8.68
CA TRP A 93 -0.71 -5.46 -8.00
C TRP A 93 -0.74 -6.99 -8.09
N SER A 94 -1.73 -7.52 -8.79
CA SER A 94 -1.91 -8.95 -8.94
C SER A 94 -0.72 -9.59 -9.68
N GLY A 95 -0.04 -10.51 -9.01
CA GLY A 95 1.16 -11.16 -9.52
C GLY A 95 2.48 -10.53 -9.04
N VAL A 96 2.42 -9.40 -8.33
CA VAL A 96 3.58 -8.78 -7.67
C VAL A 96 3.54 -9.15 -6.18
N ASP A 97 4.59 -9.81 -5.67
CA ASP A 97 4.67 -10.19 -4.25
C ASP A 97 5.22 -9.06 -3.39
N LEU A 98 4.56 -7.90 -3.46
CA LEU A 98 4.74 -6.80 -2.50
C LEU A 98 3.52 -6.72 -1.59
N LYS A 99 3.74 -6.35 -0.33
CA LYS A 99 2.69 -6.30 0.69
C LYS A 99 2.84 -5.05 1.55
N PRO A 100 1.75 -4.56 2.15
CA PRO A 100 1.83 -3.57 3.21
C PRO A 100 2.78 -4.04 4.32
N GLY A 101 3.66 -3.13 4.76
CA GLY A 101 4.73 -3.40 5.71
C GLY A 101 6.10 -3.71 5.09
N ASP A 102 6.18 -3.96 3.79
CA ASP A 102 7.46 -4.09 3.09
C ASP A 102 8.15 -2.72 3.01
N ILE A 103 9.46 -2.71 3.16
CA ILE A 103 10.27 -1.50 3.06
C ILE A 103 11.12 -1.59 1.79
N VAL A 104 10.72 -0.87 0.74
CA VAL A 104 11.43 -0.85 -0.53
C VAL A 104 12.65 0.06 -0.42
N THR A 105 13.82 -0.45 -0.83
CA THR A 105 15.10 0.25 -0.71
C THR A 105 15.71 0.61 -2.07
N ARG A 106 15.50 -0.23 -3.09
CA ARG A 106 16.03 -0.02 -4.45
C ARG A 106 15.07 -0.57 -5.50
N VAL A 107 15.08 0.04 -6.67
CA VAL A 107 14.41 -0.45 -7.87
C VAL A 107 15.41 -0.44 -9.01
N ASN A 108 15.58 -1.58 -9.70
CA ASN A 108 16.57 -1.78 -10.77
C ASN A 108 18.00 -1.34 -10.38
N ASP A 109 18.41 -1.73 -9.16
CA ASP A 109 19.70 -1.37 -8.55
C ASP A 109 19.91 0.14 -8.28
N LEU A 110 18.91 0.98 -8.63
CA LEU A 110 18.92 2.41 -8.32
C LEU A 110 18.36 2.65 -6.91
N PRO A 111 19.01 3.50 -6.11
CA PRO A 111 18.44 3.94 -4.84
C PRO A 111 17.17 4.76 -5.11
N ILE A 112 16.26 4.79 -4.14
CA ILE A 112 15.01 5.56 -4.23
C ILE A 112 14.81 6.43 -2.99
N GLU A 113 15.89 7.00 -2.48
CA GLU A 113 15.86 7.82 -1.26
C GLU A 113 15.16 9.15 -1.51
N ARG A 114 15.24 9.66 -2.73
CA ARG A 114 14.65 10.92 -3.16
C ARG A 114 13.62 10.68 -4.26
N GLU A 115 12.67 11.59 -4.38
CA GLU A 115 11.66 11.52 -5.43
C GLU A 115 12.27 11.50 -6.83
N THR A 116 13.34 12.27 -7.06
CA THR A 116 14.06 12.26 -8.34
C THR A 116 14.67 10.91 -8.67
N GLU A 117 15.25 10.23 -7.69
CA GLU A 117 15.81 8.89 -7.85
C GLU A 117 14.71 7.85 -8.10
N ALA A 118 13.60 7.96 -7.40
CA ALA A 118 12.43 7.12 -7.63
C ALA A 118 11.87 7.32 -9.05
N PHE A 119 11.83 8.56 -9.53
CA PHE A 119 11.45 8.87 -10.90
C PHE A 119 12.43 8.28 -11.93
N GLU A 120 13.75 8.41 -11.71
CA GLU A 120 14.78 7.81 -12.57
C GLU A 120 14.65 6.28 -12.61
N ALA A 121 14.42 5.66 -11.45
CA ALA A 121 14.18 4.23 -11.36
C ALA A 121 12.93 3.80 -12.15
N PHE A 122 11.85 4.57 -12.08
CA PHE A 122 10.63 4.36 -12.86
C PHE A 122 10.90 4.48 -14.37
N GLU A 123 11.59 5.54 -14.79
CA GLU A 123 11.94 5.77 -16.20
C GLU A 123 12.90 4.69 -16.75
N SER A 124 13.75 4.12 -15.88
CA SER A 124 14.69 3.05 -16.28
C SER A 124 13.97 1.81 -16.81
N LEU A 125 12.72 1.58 -16.40
CA LEU A 125 11.90 0.46 -16.88
C LEU A 125 11.63 0.48 -18.39
N LYS A 126 11.71 1.64 -19.04
CA LYS A 126 11.55 1.77 -20.49
C LYS A 126 12.55 0.92 -21.26
N LYS A 127 13.75 0.77 -20.73
CA LYS A 127 14.88 0.08 -21.38
C LYS A 127 15.27 -1.22 -20.66
N SER A 128 14.64 -1.53 -19.54
CA SER A 128 14.99 -2.70 -18.73
C SER A 128 14.29 -3.95 -19.25
N ASP A 129 14.98 -5.08 -19.21
CA ASP A 129 14.43 -6.39 -19.52
C ASP A 129 13.87 -7.11 -18.29
N ALA A 130 14.02 -6.47 -17.12
CA ALA A 130 13.49 -6.96 -15.86
C ALA A 130 13.17 -5.79 -14.93
N LEU A 131 12.20 -6.00 -14.05
CA LEU A 131 11.96 -5.20 -12.87
C LEU A 131 12.58 -5.93 -11.67
N ARG A 132 13.51 -5.28 -10.98
CA ARG A 132 14.10 -5.76 -9.73
C ARG A 132 13.73 -4.82 -8.61
N VAL A 133 13.19 -5.37 -7.53
CA VAL A 133 12.82 -4.61 -6.33
C VAL A 133 13.52 -5.21 -5.14
N ALA A 134 14.47 -4.46 -4.56
CA ALA A 134 15.08 -4.81 -3.29
C ALA A 134 14.26 -4.22 -2.15
N PHE A 135 13.88 -5.05 -1.20
CA PHE A 135 13.03 -4.66 -0.08
C PHE A 135 13.37 -5.46 1.18
N GLN A 136 12.87 -4.98 2.32
CA GLN A 136 12.94 -5.69 3.58
C GLN A 136 11.54 -6.10 4.02
N ARG A 137 11.40 -7.34 4.45
CA ARG A 137 10.19 -7.91 5.07
C ARG A 137 10.60 -8.62 6.35
N ASP A 138 9.98 -8.26 7.47
CA ASP A 138 10.29 -8.82 8.80
C ASP A 138 11.80 -8.71 9.16
N GLY A 139 12.43 -7.59 8.79
CA GLY A 139 13.86 -7.34 9.01
C GLY A 139 14.81 -8.11 8.07
N GLN A 140 14.29 -8.90 7.16
CA GLN A 140 15.08 -9.66 6.18
C GLN A 140 15.10 -8.95 4.83
N SER A 141 16.29 -8.80 4.25
CA SER A 141 16.45 -8.29 2.89
C SER A 141 16.03 -9.34 1.87
N ARG A 142 15.20 -8.94 0.93
CA ARG A 142 14.67 -9.77 -0.15
C ARG A 142 14.81 -9.05 -1.48
N LEU A 143 14.83 -9.83 -2.56
CA LEU A 143 14.83 -9.33 -3.93
C LEU A 143 13.69 -9.99 -4.69
N LEU A 144 12.84 -9.17 -5.31
CA LEU A 144 11.91 -9.60 -6.33
C LEU A 144 12.50 -9.32 -7.69
N GLU A 145 12.36 -10.27 -8.62
CA GLU A 145 12.75 -10.10 -10.01
C GLU A 145 11.62 -10.59 -10.92
N TYR A 146 11.18 -9.70 -11.80
CA TYR A 146 10.18 -9.99 -12.82
C TYR A 146 10.77 -9.72 -14.20
N LYS A 147 10.83 -10.73 -15.04
CA LYS A 147 11.25 -10.57 -16.44
C LYS A 147 10.20 -9.76 -17.21
N ILE A 148 10.64 -8.82 -18.01
CA ILE A 148 9.76 -8.05 -18.89
C ILE A 148 9.78 -8.72 -20.27
N ILE A 149 8.66 -9.31 -20.66
CA ILE A 149 8.51 -10.11 -21.88
C ILE A 149 7.51 -9.47 -22.83
N ALA A 150 7.67 -9.72 -24.11
CA ALA A 150 6.66 -9.35 -25.10
C ALA A 150 5.42 -10.25 -24.98
N LYS A 151 4.26 -9.69 -25.22
CA LYS A 151 3.01 -10.44 -25.31
C LYS A 151 2.94 -11.07 -26.70
N ASN A 152 2.95 -12.42 -26.79
CA ASN A 152 2.74 -13.14 -28.04
C ASN A 152 1.27 -13.15 -28.45
#